data_8b459a406f14169a8f22173f45f378e3
#
_entry.id   8b459a406f14169a8f22173f45f378e3
#
_cell.length_a   1.000
_cell.length_b   1.000
_cell.length_c   1.000
_cell.angle_alpha   90.00
_cell.angle_beta   90.00
_cell.angle_gamma   90.00
#
_symmetry.space_group_name_H-M   'P 1'
#
loop_
_entity.id
_entity.type
_entity.pdbx_description
1 polymer ?
#
loop_
_entity_poly.entity_id
_entity_poly.type
_entity_poly.pdbx_seq_one_letter_code
_entity_poly.pdbx_strand_id
1 'polypeptide(L)'
;AGAAVTHVDASKGMVTWAKENAVSSGLGDAPIRWLVDDCVKFVEREIRRGNHYDAIIMDPPSYGRGPKGEIWKIEESVYPLVQLCAKLLTDKPLFFLINSYTTGLQPAVLTYMISTALKKFDGKVTASEIGLPVSSNGLVLPCGASGRFESIC
;
A
#
# COMPACT_ATOMS: atom_id res chain seq x y z
N ALA A 1 -8.46 2.17 -15.65
CA ALA A 1 -7.31 1.45 -16.23
C ALA A 1 -7.62 -0.03 -16.52
N GLY A 2 -8.83 -0.52 -16.17
CA GLY A 2 -9.24 -1.90 -16.47
C GLY A 2 -8.70 -2.99 -15.53
N ALA A 3 -8.09 -2.61 -14.41
CA ALA A 3 -7.59 -3.57 -13.43
C ALA A 3 -8.73 -4.19 -12.60
N ALA A 4 -8.61 -5.48 -12.28
CA ALA A 4 -9.40 -6.10 -11.21
C ALA A 4 -8.73 -5.77 -9.87
N VAL A 5 -9.48 -5.22 -8.93
CA VAL A 5 -8.94 -4.70 -7.66
C VAL A 5 -9.49 -5.47 -6.47
N THR A 6 -8.64 -5.75 -5.49
CA THR A 6 -9.07 -6.18 -4.17
C THR A 6 -8.74 -5.08 -3.16
N HIS A 7 -9.75 -4.40 -2.65
CA HIS A 7 -9.63 -3.37 -1.64
C HIS A 7 -9.85 -3.99 -0.25
N VAL A 8 -8.89 -3.81 0.64
CA VAL A 8 -8.90 -4.37 1.99
C VAL A 8 -8.61 -3.29 3.02
N ASP A 9 -9.50 -3.12 3.97
CA ASP A 9 -9.30 -2.23 5.11
C ASP A 9 -10.01 -2.82 6.33
N ALA A 10 -9.44 -2.68 7.51
CA ALA A 10 -10.03 -3.18 8.76
C ALA A 10 -11.24 -2.36 9.21
N SER A 11 -11.38 -1.13 8.75
CA SER A 11 -12.49 -0.23 9.08
C SER A 11 -13.64 -0.39 8.09
N LYS A 12 -14.79 -0.85 8.58
CA LYS A 12 -16.02 -0.92 7.78
C LYS A 12 -16.41 0.45 7.19
N GLY A 13 -16.24 1.53 7.96
CA GLY A 13 -16.53 2.89 7.51
C GLY A 13 -15.67 3.31 6.33
N MET A 14 -14.36 2.99 6.38
CA MET A 14 -13.42 3.30 5.29
C MET A 14 -13.76 2.50 4.02
N VAL A 15 -14.09 1.22 4.15
CA VAL A 15 -14.51 0.41 3.00
C VAL A 15 -15.80 0.93 2.38
N THR A 16 -16.77 1.34 3.21
CA THR A 16 -18.02 1.95 2.73
C THR A 16 -17.73 3.24 1.96
N TRP A 17 -16.93 4.13 2.54
CA TRP A 17 -16.57 5.40 1.90
C TRP A 17 -15.77 5.21 0.61
N ALA A 18 -14.82 4.27 0.60
CA ALA A 18 -14.08 3.93 -0.62
C ALA A 18 -15.01 3.45 -1.75
N LYS A 19 -16.05 2.65 -1.41
CA LYS A 19 -17.06 2.20 -2.37
C LYS A 19 -17.90 3.37 -2.89
N GLU A 20 -18.32 4.30 -2.03
CA GLU A 20 -19.04 5.51 -2.43
C GLU A 20 -18.21 6.37 -3.37
N ASN A 21 -16.90 6.52 -3.08
CA ASN A 21 -15.96 7.23 -3.94
C ASN A 21 -15.82 6.56 -5.33
N ALA A 22 -15.78 5.24 -5.36
CA ALA A 22 -15.75 4.51 -6.63
C ALA A 22 -17.02 4.77 -7.46
N VAL A 23 -18.19 4.73 -6.84
CA VAL A 23 -19.47 5.07 -7.51
C VAL A 23 -19.46 6.50 -8.03
N SER A 24 -19.06 7.47 -7.20
CA SER A 24 -18.97 8.90 -7.57
C SER A 24 -17.97 9.16 -8.69
N SER A 25 -16.98 8.27 -8.86
CA SER A 25 -15.97 8.32 -9.92
C SER A 25 -16.37 7.55 -11.18
N GLY A 26 -17.61 7.06 -11.28
CA GLY A 26 -18.09 6.26 -12.42
C GLY A 26 -17.52 4.83 -12.46
N LEU A 27 -17.02 4.32 -11.34
CA LEU A 27 -16.44 2.99 -11.20
C LEU A 27 -17.32 2.02 -10.40
N GLY A 28 -18.62 2.31 -10.28
CA GLY A 28 -19.55 1.48 -9.51
C GLY A 28 -19.65 0.03 -9.99
N ASP A 29 -19.54 -0.18 -11.30
CA ASP A 29 -19.60 -1.50 -11.95
C ASP A 29 -18.20 -2.10 -12.26
N ALA A 30 -17.12 -1.43 -11.81
CA ALA A 30 -15.77 -1.94 -11.99
C ALA A 30 -15.53 -3.22 -11.15
N PRO A 31 -14.65 -4.13 -11.59
CA PRO A 31 -14.36 -5.38 -10.89
C PRO A 31 -13.55 -5.13 -9.62
N ILE A 32 -14.20 -4.55 -8.61
CA ILE A 32 -13.59 -4.26 -7.30
C ILE A 32 -14.19 -5.16 -6.23
N ARG A 33 -13.35 -5.99 -5.62
CA ARG A 33 -13.71 -6.79 -4.46
C ARG A 33 -13.47 -5.98 -3.18
N TRP A 34 -14.53 -5.72 -2.43
CA TRP A 34 -14.51 -4.94 -1.20
C TRP A 34 -14.46 -5.84 0.04
N LEU A 35 -13.45 -5.67 0.89
CA LEU A 35 -13.26 -6.49 2.09
C LEU A 35 -13.03 -5.64 3.33
N VAL A 36 -13.82 -5.90 4.37
CA VAL A 36 -13.56 -5.42 5.73
C VAL A 36 -12.78 -6.50 6.46
N ASP A 37 -11.47 -6.34 6.59
CA ASP A 37 -10.59 -7.37 7.11
C ASP A 37 -9.26 -6.81 7.60
N ASP A 38 -8.59 -7.53 8.50
CA ASP A 38 -7.21 -7.27 8.87
C ASP A 38 -6.28 -7.58 7.70
N CYS A 39 -5.48 -6.59 7.28
CA CYS A 39 -4.64 -6.71 6.09
C CYS A 39 -3.60 -7.83 6.20
N VAL A 40 -2.98 -8.01 7.38
CA VAL A 40 -1.99 -9.08 7.60
C VAL A 40 -2.65 -10.45 7.44
N LYS A 41 -3.80 -10.65 8.11
CA LYS A 41 -4.55 -11.91 8.04
C LYS A 41 -5.08 -12.19 6.62
N PHE A 42 -5.50 -11.14 5.92
CA PHE A 42 -5.89 -11.26 4.51
C PHE A 42 -4.73 -11.76 3.67
N VAL A 43 -3.57 -11.12 3.75
CA VAL A 43 -2.38 -11.49 2.98
C VAL A 43 -1.95 -12.93 3.29
N GLU A 44 -1.91 -13.32 4.56
CA GLU A 44 -1.60 -14.69 4.96
C GLU A 44 -2.58 -15.73 4.37
N ARG A 45 -3.87 -15.39 4.31
CA ARG A 45 -4.87 -16.29 3.70
C ARG A 45 -4.69 -16.40 2.19
N GLU A 46 -4.41 -15.30 1.51
CA GLU A 46 -4.18 -15.31 0.06
C GLU A 46 -2.92 -16.11 -0.29
N ILE A 47 -1.85 -15.99 0.50
CA ILE A 47 -0.64 -16.85 0.35
C ILE A 47 -1.00 -18.33 0.49
N ARG A 48 -1.77 -18.72 1.53
CA ARG A 48 -2.18 -20.13 1.72
C ARG A 48 -3.08 -20.65 0.59
N ARG A 49 -3.82 -19.76 -0.09
CA ARG A 49 -4.68 -20.10 -1.24
C ARG A 49 -3.90 -20.14 -2.56
N GLY A 50 -2.64 -19.73 -2.56
CA GLY A 50 -1.85 -19.61 -3.78
C GLY A 50 -2.29 -18.49 -4.72
N ASN A 51 -2.99 -17.48 -4.20
CA ASN A 51 -3.38 -16.32 -4.99
C ASN A 51 -2.20 -15.37 -5.16
N HIS A 52 -2.09 -14.73 -6.34
CA HIS A 52 -1.07 -13.76 -6.66
C HIS A 52 -1.67 -12.49 -7.25
N TYR A 53 -0.93 -11.40 -7.14
CA TYR A 53 -1.31 -10.06 -7.59
C TYR A 53 -0.19 -9.44 -8.43
N ASP A 54 -0.57 -8.75 -9.50
CA ASP A 54 0.41 -8.09 -10.38
C ASP A 54 0.93 -6.78 -9.79
N ALA A 55 0.18 -6.18 -8.89
CA ALA A 55 0.58 -4.94 -8.22
C ALA A 55 -0.01 -4.85 -6.82
N ILE A 56 0.68 -4.12 -5.94
CA ILE A 56 0.22 -3.83 -4.58
C ILE A 56 0.40 -2.34 -4.31
N ILE A 57 -0.65 -1.73 -3.73
CA ILE A 57 -0.63 -0.35 -3.22
C ILE A 57 -0.98 -0.42 -1.74
N MET A 58 -0.21 0.27 -0.89
CA MET A 58 -0.50 0.35 0.54
C MET A 58 -0.18 1.72 1.13
N ASP A 59 -0.95 2.10 2.15
CA ASP A 59 -0.77 3.30 2.96
C ASP A 59 -1.01 3.00 4.45
N PRO A 60 -0.14 2.18 5.06
CA PRO A 60 -0.33 1.74 6.43
C PRO A 60 -0.34 2.94 7.40
N PRO A 61 -1.23 2.92 8.42
CA PRO A 61 -1.30 4.01 9.39
C PRO A 61 -0.06 4.06 10.27
N SER A 62 0.25 5.25 10.81
CA SER A 62 1.36 5.43 11.78
C SER A 62 1.16 4.59 13.04
N TYR A 63 -0.10 4.54 13.52
CA TYR A 63 -0.51 3.80 14.71
C TYR A 63 -1.93 3.26 14.54
N GLY A 64 -2.19 2.09 15.10
CA GLY A 64 -3.53 1.50 15.11
C GLY A 64 -3.74 0.55 16.29
N ARG A 65 -5.00 0.32 16.64
CA ARG A 65 -5.40 -0.72 17.60
C ARG A 65 -6.41 -1.66 16.96
N GLY A 66 -6.13 -2.94 17.02
CA GLY A 66 -7.06 -3.98 16.62
C GLY A 66 -8.15 -4.20 17.67
N PRO A 67 -9.25 -4.89 17.31
CA PRO A 67 -10.40 -5.12 18.18
C PRO A 67 -10.09 -6.00 19.40
N LYS A 68 -8.97 -6.72 19.39
CA LYS A 68 -8.52 -7.56 20.50
C LYS A 68 -7.36 -6.93 21.30
N GLY A 69 -7.09 -5.63 21.08
CA GLY A 69 -6.02 -4.91 21.76
C GLY A 69 -4.66 -5.04 21.06
N GLU A 70 -4.60 -5.64 19.88
CA GLU A 70 -3.36 -5.66 19.07
C GLU A 70 -2.92 -4.22 18.78
N ILE A 71 -1.62 -3.98 18.88
CA ILE A 71 -1.04 -2.67 18.63
C ILE A 71 -0.26 -2.75 17.31
N TRP A 72 -0.61 -1.85 16.40
CA TRP A 72 0.16 -1.55 15.20
C TRP A 72 0.98 -0.28 15.44
N LYS A 73 2.26 -0.38 15.22
CA LYS A 73 3.20 0.75 15.12
C LYS A 73 3.98 0.58 13.83
N ILE A 74 3.99 1.62 12.99
CA ILE A 74 4.57 1.52 11.66
C ILE A 74 6.05 1.16 11.70
N GLU A 75 6.82 1.74 12.63
CA GLU A 75 8.25 1.51 12.78
C GLU A 75 8.62 0.05 13.11
N GLU A 76 7.69 -0.68 13.74
CA GLU A 76 7.89 -2.09 14.11
C GLU A 76 7.28 -3.05 13.07
N SER A 77 6.20 -2.64 12.40
CA SER A 77 5.30 -3.55 11.68
C SER A 77 5.34 -3.41 10.16
N VAL A 78 5.78 -2.26 9.63
CA VAL A 78 5.71 -2.00 8.18
C VAL A 78 6.63 -2.90 7.37
N TYR A 79 7.87 -3.11 7.83
CA TYR A 79 8.80 -3.94 7.08
C TYR A 79 8.39 -5.43 7.04
N PRO A 80 7.98 -6.06 8.16
CA PRO A 80 7.36 -7.39 8.10
C PRO A 80 6.15 -7.48 7.17
N LEU A 81 5.29 -6.46 7.14
CA LEU A 81 4.15 -6.42 6.22
C LEU A 81 4.60 -6.34 4.75
N VAL A 82 5.58 -5.49 4.43
CA VAL A 82 6.15 -5.41 3.08
C VAL A 82 6.73 -6.74 2.64
N GLN A 83 7.49 -7.43 3.51
CA GLN A 83 8.03 -8.76 3.22
C GLN A 83 6.93 -9.81 2.99
N LEU A 84 5.85 -9.73 3.76
CA LEU A 84 4.72 -10.63 3.61
C LEU A 84 3.99 -10.37 2.28
N CYS A 85 3.69 -9.11 1.96
CA CYS A 85 3.06 -8.70 0.72
C CYS A 85 3.89 -9.07 -0.51
N ALA A 86 5.22 -8.99 -0.44
CA ALA A 86 6.11 -9.40 -1.53
C ALA A 86 5.94 -10.86 -1.96
N LYS A 87 5.42 -11.73 -1.07
CA LYS A 87 5.10 -13.14 -1.38
C LYS A 87 3.84 -13.30 -2.22
N LEU A 88 2.98 -12.29 -2.26
CA LEU A 88 1.76 -12.29 -3.08
C LEU A 88 2.00 -11.81 -4.51
N LEU A 89 3.15 -11.22 -4.81
CA LEU A 89 3.41 -10.74 -6.15
C LEU A 89 3.59 -11.93 -7.12
N THR A 90 3.07 -11.75 -8.34
CA THR A 90 3.36 -12.65 -9.46
C THR A 90 4.86 -12.69 -9.77
N ASP A 91 5.31 -13.61 -10.59
CA ASP A 91 6.74 -13.69 -10.98
C ASP A 91 7.22 -12.47 -11.80
N LYS A 92 6.29 -11.76 -12.44
CA LYS A 92 6.53 -10.52 -13.19
C LYS A 92 5.57 -9.44 -12.71
N PRO A 93 5.78 -8.88 -11.50
CA PRO A 93 4.89 -7.86 -10.97
C PRO A 93 5.05 -6.57 -11.75
N LEU A 94 3.98 -5.80 -11.85
CA LEU A 94 4.01 -4.49 -12.51
C LEU A 94 4.66 -3.44 -11.60
N PHE A 95 4.16 -3.32 -10.38
CA PHE A 95 4.69 -2.38 -9.41
C PHE A 95 4.30 -2.74 -7.96
N PHE A 96 5.03 -2.12 -7.02
CA PHE A 96 4.69 -2.09 -5.60
C PHE A 96 4.82 -0.65 -5.12
N LEU A 97 3.77 -0.11 -4.52
CA LEU A 97 3.72 1.27 -4.02
C LEU A 97 3.38 1.29 -2.54
N ILE A 98 4.16 2.03 -1.77
CA ILE A 98 3.87 2.31 -0.37
C ILE A 98 3.95 3.81 -0.11
N ASN A 99 2.91 4.35 0.51
CA ASN A 99 2.90 5.71 1.03
C ASN A 99 3.00 5.69 2.56
N SER A 100 3.68 6.65 3.12
CA SER A 100 3.73 6.88 4.56
C SER A 100 3.59 8.35 4.87
N TYR A 101 2.75 8.64 5.85
CA TYR A 101 2.52 10.01 6.36
C TYR A 101 3.10 10.15 7.79
N THR A 102 3.98 9.22 8.16
CA THR A 102 4.61 9.17 9.50
C THR A 102 5.87 10.01 9.53
N THR A 103 5.95 10.94 10.47
CA THR A 103 7.16 11.70 10.74
C THR A 103 8.32 10.77 11.09
N GLY A 104 9.47 10.97 10.45
CA GLY A 104 10.68 10.15 10.68
C GLY A 104 10.83 8.94 9.76
N LEU A 105 9.81 8.55 9.01
CA LEU A 105 9.94 7.52 7.97
C LEU A 105 10.36 8.16 6.64
N GLN A 106 11.66 8.36 6.50
CA GLN A 106 12.26 9.05 5.35
C GLN A 106 12.14 8.25 4.05
N PRO A 107 12.13 8.91 2.86
CA PRO A 107 12.10 8.21 1.57
C PRO A 107 13.19 7.15 1.41
N ALA A 108 14.41 7.43 1.87
CA ALA A 108 15.52 6.47 1.82
C ALA A 108 15.22 5.16 2.59
N VAL A 109 14.47 5.23 3.69
CA VAL A 109 14.06 4.04 4.46
C VAL A 109 13.09 3.20 3.65
N LEU A 110 12.13 3.82 2.95
CA LEU A 110 11.23 3.12 2.02
C LEU A 110 12.01 2.44 0.90
N THR A 111 13.02 3.12 0.33
CA THR A 111 13.91 2.52 -0.69
C THR A 111 14.60 1.27 -0.16
N TYR A 112 15.17 1.31 1.06
CA TYR A 112 15.82 0.14 1.66
C TYR A 112 14.86 -1.03 1.88
N MET A 113 13.67 -0.76 2.43
CA MET A 113 12.69 -1.80 2.71
C MET A 113 12.23 -2.48 1.42
N ILE A 114 11.86 -1.70 0.40
CA ILE A 114 11.37 -2.21 -0.88
C ILE A 114 12.49 -2.97 -1.60
N SER A 115 13.67 -2.39 -1.73
CA SER A 115 14.81 -3.03 -2.42
C SER A 115 15.20 -4.36 -1.78
N THR A 116 15.13 -4.45 -0.45
CA THR A 116 15.45 -5.68 0.26
C THR A 116 14.35 -6.73 0.12
N ALA A 117 13.08 -6.33 0.26
CA ALA A 117 11.94 -7.25 0.20
C ALA A 117 11.69 -7.78 -1.22
N LEU A 118 11.93 -6.95 -2.24
CA LEU A 118 11.65 -7.24 -3.64
C LEU A 118 12.91 -7.60 -4.45
N LYS A 119 14.04 -7.87 -3.80
CA LYS A 119 15.34 -8.14 -4.46
C LYS A 119 15.33 -9.27 -5.49
N LYS A 120 14.34 -10.16 -5.45
CA LYS A 120 14.21 -11.27 -6.41
C LYS A 120 13.60 -10.84 -7.75
N PHE A 121 12.99 -9.66 -7.81
CA PHE A 121 12.36 -9.14 -9.01
C PHE A 121 13.29 -8.17 -9.73
N ASP A 122 13.28 -8.23 -11.06
CA ASP A 122 13.99 -7.27 -11.88
C ASP A 122 13.18 -5.99 -12.02
N GLY A 123 13.76 -4.88 -11.57
CA GLY A 123 13.03 -3.61 -11.53
C GLY A 123 13.82 -2.48 -10.88
N LYS A 124 13.21 -1.31 -10.87
CA LYS A 124 13.76 -0.08 -10.30
C LYS A 124 13.00 0.31 -9.05
N VAL A 125 13.72 0.63 -7.99
CA VAL A 125 13.15 1.22 -6.77
C VAL A 125 13.48 2.70 -6.72
N THR A 126 12.44 3.51 -6.48
CA THR A 126 12.54 4.95 -6.26
C THR A 126 11.75 5.35 -5.03
N ALA A 127 12.15 6.43 -4.36
CA ALA A 127 11.35 7.04 -3.32
C ALA A 127 11.54 8.55 -3.33
N SER A 128 10.49 9.28 -2.91
CA SER A 128 10.48 10.73 -2.83
C SER A 128 9.56 11.21 -1.72
N GLU A 129 9.72 12.47 -1.35
CA GLU A 129 8.73 13.14 -0.51
C GLU A 129 7.41 13.31 -1.26
N ILE A 130 6.31 13.27 -0.51
CA ILE A 130 4.98 13.66 -0.97
C ILE A 130 4.67 15.03 -0.37
N GLY A 131 4.15 15.92 -1.18
CA GLY A 131 3.73 17.23 -0.70
C GLY A 131 2.57 17.82 -1.50
N LEU A 132 1.87 18.73 -0.86
CA LEU A 132 0.77 19.48 -1.46
C LEU A 132 1.31 20.81 -1.99
N PRO A 133 1.07 21.16 -3.26
CA PRO A 133 1.49 22.44 -3.81
C PRO A 133 0.70 23.57 -3.14
N VAL A 134 1.43 24.61 -2.71
CA VAL A 134 0.85 25.81 -2.10
C VAL A 134 0.70 26.87 -3.17
N SER A 135 -0.52 27.14 -3.61
CA SER A 135 -0.83 28.05 -4.72
C SER A 135 -0.41 29.50 -4.47
N SER A 136 -0.37 29.93 -3.20
CA SER A 136 -0.07 31.32 -2.84
C SER A 136 1.42 31.70 -2.92
N ASN A 137 2.35 30.76 -2.86
CA ASN A 137 3.78 31.01 -2.78
C ASN A 137 4.67 30.10 -3.64
N GLY A 138 4.07 29.13 -4.34
CA GLY A 138 4.79 28.16 -5.16
C GLY A 138 5.63 27.14 -4.40
N LEU A 139 5.54 27.11 -3.07
CA LEU A 139 6.20 26.13 -2.23
C LEU A 139 5.37 24.84 -2.13
N VAL A 140 5.93 23.84 -1.46
CA VAL A 140 5.27 22.55 -1.21
C VAL A 140 5.13 22.34 0.29
N LEU A 141 3.92 22.02 0.74
CA LEU A 141 3.68 21.56 2.11
C LEU A 141 4.05 20.07 2.19
N PRO A 142 5.14 19.71 2.88
CA PRO A 142 5.52 18.30 3.02
C PRO A 142 4.47 17.54 3.83
N CYS A 143 4.05 16.38 3.36
CA CYS A 143 3.03 15.59 4.06
C CYS A 143 3.35 14.10 4.18
N GLY A 144 4.43 13.62 3.59
CA GLY A 144 4.81 12.22 3.68
C GLY A 144 5.90 11.78 2.71
N ALA A 145 6.02 10.49 2.53
CA ALA A 145 6.96 9.87 1.62
C ALA A 145 6.28 8.75 0.82
N SER A 146 6.71 8.56 -0.41
CA SER A 146 6.27 7.47 -1.29
C SER A 146 7.48 6.65 -1.73
N GLY A 147 7.40 5.34 -1.60
CA GLY A 147 8.35 4.38 -2.15
C GLY A 147 7.70 3.52 -3.23
N ARG A 148 8.39 3.29 -4.32
CA ARG A 148 7.85 2.58 -5.48
C ARG A 148 8.90 1.64 -6.09
N PHE A 149 8.49 0.40 -6.32
CA PHE A 149 9.15 -0.53 -7.23
C PHE A 149 8.37 -0.56 -8.54
N GLU A 150 9.05 -0.55 -9.66
CA GLU A 150 8.51 -0.78 -10.99
C GLU A 150 9.34 -1.83 -11.69
N SER A 151 8.67 -2.79 -12.33
CA SER A 151 9.33 -3.79 -13.17
C SER A 151 9.99 -3.11 -14.37
N ILE A 152 11.14 -3.62 -14.76
CA ILE A 152 11.76 -3.28 -16.06
C ILE A 152 11.15 -4.26 -17.07
N CYS A 153 10.35 -3.73 -18.01
CA CYS A 153 9.79 -4.50 -19.13
C CYS A 153 10.85 -4.75 -20.20
#